data_c209ac12b6f7685a93193f6df9987c14
#
_entry.id   c209ac12b6f7685a93193f6df9987c14
#
_cell.length_a   1.000
_cell.length_b   1.000
_cell.length_c   1.000
_cell.angle_alpha   90.00
_cell.angle_beta   90.00
_cell.angle_gamma   90.00
#
_symmetry.space_group_name_H-M   'P 1'
#
loop_
_entity.id
_entity.type
_entity.pdbx_description
1 polymer ?
#
loop_
_entity_poly.entity_id
_entity_poly.type
_entity_poly.pdbx_seq_one_letter_code
_entity_poly.pdbx_strand_id
1 'polypeptide(L)'
;LQASAEVELSAERVEQGGIVGVRISGMTGDTAPAVETDLGSVQCVRAADGWRAYIPAAYNASSGGHAVNVAVNGETLTHTLVVLPKDFGTVEVDPEPAATDAANAEFRNAVWGLYEAPAREKLWSGGFVNPAENSMTLVDYGQVKVTNGQQGSRSNSTKLYTIPGDSCRAPAAGVVVLARNLALT
;
A
#
# COMPACT_ATOMS: atom_id res chain seq x y z
N LEU A 1 30.66 -21.22 -9.23
CA LEU A 1 29.69 -21.29 -8.13
C LEU A 1 28.54 -20.32 -8.47
N GLN A 2 27.37 -20.86 -8.82
CA GLN A 2 26.16 -20.07 -8.98
C GLN A 2 25.76 -19.61 -7.58
N ALA A 3 25.62 -18.31 -7.36
CA ALA A 3 25.05 -17.80 -6.13
C ALA A 3 23.60 -18.31 -6.03
N SER A 4 23.25 -18.96 -4.94
CA SER A 4 21.86 -19.33 -4.67
C SER A 4 21.03 -18.06 -4.47
N ALA A 5 19.81 -18.05 -4.99
CA ALA A 5 18.90 -16.96 -4.67
C ALA A 5 18.58 -16.95 -3.16
N GLU A 6 18.53 -15.77 -2.59
CA GLU A 6 18.20 -15.54 -1.19
C GLU A 6 16.94 -14.69 -1.09
N VAL A 7 15.99 -15.12 -0.28
CA VAL A 7 14.72 -14.43 -0.02
C VAL A 7 14.66 -14.12 1.47
N GLU A 8 14.45 -12.85 1.80
CA GLU A 8 14.37 -12.35 3.15
C GLU A 8 13.10 -11.51 3.33
N LEU A 9 12.31 -11.82 4.35
CA LEU A 9 11.19 -11.00 4.78
C LEU A 9 11.66 -10.01 5.85
N SER A 10 11.25 -8.76 5.76
CA SER A 10 11.58 -7.73 6.78
C SER A 10 11.01 -8.05 8.16
N ALA A 11 9.97 -8.89 8.21
CA ALA A 11 9.38 -9.42 9.45
C ALA A 11 8.62 -10.71 9.14
N GLU A 12 8.59 -11.63 10.10
CA GLU A 12 7.77 -12.86 10.04
C GLU A 12 6.35 -12.64 10.57
N ARG A 13 6.10 -11.50 11.22
CA ARG A 13 4.81 -11.13 11.82
C ARG A 13 4.49 -9.69 11.51
N VAL A 14 3.22 -9.42 11.21
CA VAL A 14 2.73 -8.07 10.88
C VAL A 14 1.32 -7.90 11.43
N GLU A 15 0.98 -6.73 11.96
CA GLU A 15 -0.41 -6.41 12.29
C GLU A 15 -1.22 -6.09 11.04
N GLN A 16 -2.53 -6.31 11.09
CA GLN A 16 -3.45 -5.77 10.09
C GLN A 16 -3.20 -4.28 9.89
N GLY A 17 -3.20 -3.80 8.65
CA GLY A 17 -2.83 -2.44 8.26
C GLY A 17 -1.34 -2.23 8.03
N GLY A 18 -0.50 -3.23 8.29
CA GLY A 18 0.95 -3.16 8.07
C GLY A 18 1.40 -3.65 6.71
N ILE A 19 2.70 -3.57 6.47
CA ILE A 19 3.36 -3.99 5.23
C ILE A 19 4.63 -4.75 5.58
N VAL A 20 4.90 -5.85 4.88
CA VAL A 20 6.16 -6.60 4.97
C VAL A 20 6.94 -6.46 3.66
N GLY A 21 8.18 -6.02 3.77
CA GLY A 21 9.11 -5.99 2.65
C GLY A 21 9.70 -7.38 2.38
N VAL A 22 9.83 -7.73 1.11
CA VAL A 22 10.55 -8.92 0.65
C VAL A 22 11.78 -8.47 -0.11
N ARG A 23 12.95 -8.94 0.32
CA ARG A 23 14.22 -8.75 -0.38
C ARG A 23 14.58 -10.03 -1.09
N ILE A 24 14.92 -9.91 -2.37
CA ILE A 24 15.33 -11.06 -3.20
C ILE A 24 16.66 -10.71 -3.86
N SER A 25 17.68 -11.50 -3.58
CA SER A 25 19.04 -11.33 -4.08
C SER A 25 19.59 -12.62 -4.70
N GLY A 26 20.77 -12.59 -5.34
CA GLY A 26 21.40 -13.76 -5.93
C GLY A 26 20.69 -14.32 -7.17
N MET A 27 19.80 -13.56 -7.79
CA MET A 27 19.13 -13.98 -9.02
C MET A 27 20.05 -13.92 -10.24
N THR A 28 19.86 -14.88 -11.14
CA THR A 28 20.49 -14.89 -12.46
C THR A 28 19.55 -14.29 -13.50
N GLY A 29 19.99 -13.22 -14.18
CA GLY A 29 19.21 -12.53 -15.22
C GLY A 29 18.33 -11.39 -14.70
N ASP A 30 17.57 -10.79 -15.63
CA ASP A 30 16.78 -9.56 -15.40
C ASP A 30 15.25 -9.80 -15.32
N THR A 31 14.83 -11.07 -15.34
CA THR A 31 13.41 -11.40 -15.19
C THR A 31 12.98 -11.19 -13.74
N ALA A 32 11.90 -10.42 -13.55
CA ALA A 32 11.35 -10.21 -12.22
C ALA A 32 10.88 -11.54 -11.59
N PRO A 33 11.22 -11.81 -10.32
CA PRO A 33 10.68 -12.96 -9.61
C PRO A 33 9.17 -12.80 -9.40
N ALA A 34 8.46 -13.92 -9.27
CA ALA A 34 7.06 -13.92 -8.89
C ALA A 34 6.93 -14.12 -7.37
N VAL A 35 6.11 -13.30 -6.73
CA VAL A 35 5.74 -13.43 -5.32
C VAL A 35 4.23 -13.66 -5.24
N GLU A 36 3.84 -14.80 -4.69
CA GLU A 36 2.45 -15.23 -4.56
C GLU A 36 2.06 -15.37 -3.10
N THR A 37 0.93 -14.80 -2.74
CA THR A 37 0.32 -14.88 -1.41
C THR A 37 -1.18 -14.61 -1.53
N ASP A 38 -1.97 -15.11 -0.58
CA ASP A 38 -3.41 -14.84 -0.47
C ASP A 38 -3.73 -13.45 0.14
N LEU A 39 -2.69 -12.71 0.59
CA LEU A 39 -2.85 -11.35 1.14
C LEU A 39 -3.07 -10.26 0.08
N GLY A 40 -2.89 -10.58 -1.21
CA GLY A 40 -3.13 -9.68 -2.31
C GLY A 40 -2.13 -9.81 -3.45
N SER A 41 -2.30 -8.97 -4.46
CA SER A 41 -1.37 -8.92 -5.60
C SER A 41 -0.06 -8.24 -5.19
N VAL A 42 1.07 -8.90 -5.48
CA VAL A 42 2.40 -8.43 -5.14
C VAL A 42 3.22 -8.26 -6.40
N GLN A 43 3.80 -7.08 -6.61
CA GLN A 43 4.70 -6.80 -7.71
C GLN A 43 6.14 -6.68 -7.22
N CYS A 44 7.07 -7.27 -7.96
CA CYS A 44 8.49 -7.10 -7.73
C CYS A 44 9.03 -5.90 -8.52
N VAL A 45 9.80 -5.05 -7.86
CA VAL A 45 10.45 -3.89 -8.45
C VAL A 45 11.96 -4.02 -8.34
N ARG A 46 12.69 -3.54 -9.34
CA ARG A 46 14.16 -3.54 -9.31
C ARG A 46 14.69 -2.59 -8.24
N ALA A 47 15.72 -3.01 -7.53
CA ALA A 47 16.48 -2.24 -6.58
C ALA A 47 17.98 -2.40 -6.86
N ALA A 48 18.83 -1.56 -6.26
CA ALA A 48 20.26 -1.56 -6.52
C ALA A 48 20.96 -2.92 -6.21
N ASP A 49 20.44 -3.65 -5.22
CA ASP A 49 21.01 -4.91 -4.71
C ASP A 49 20.10 -6.14 -4.98
N GLY A 50 19.26 -6.08 -6.02
CA GLY A 50 18.36 -7.17 -6.40
C GLY A 50 16.93 -6.72 -6.63
N TRP A 51 15.96 -7.43 -6.07
CA TRP A 51 14.53 -7.14 -6.21
C TRP A 51 13.88 -6.86 -4.86
N ARG A 52 12.82 -6.06 -4.89
CA ARG A 52 11.98 -5.78 -3.74
C ARG A 52 10.53 -6.05 -4.07
N ALA A 53 9.81 -6.57 -3.10
CA ALA A 53 8.36 -6.65 -3.12
C ALA A 53 7.81 -6.19 -1.77
N TYR A 54 6.52 -5.82 -1.74
CA TYR A 54 5.86 -5.34 -0.54
C TYR A 54 4.52 -6.04 -0.42
N ILE A 55 4.35 -6.80 0.66
CA ILE A 55 3.14 -7.58 0.94
C ILE A 55 2.28 -6.76 1.91
N PRO A 56 1.08 -6.29 1.49
CA PRO A 56 0.17 -5.59 2.38
C PRO A 56 -0.59 -6.57 3.26
N ALA A 57 -0.69 -6.30 4.56
CA ALA A 57 -1.67 -6.91 5.44
C ALA A 57 -2.84 -5.92 5.62
N ALA A 58 -3.82 -5.94 4.72
CA ALA A 58 -4.94 -5.01 4.76
C ALA A 58 -5.70 -5.08 6.11
N TYR A 59 -6.45 -4.03 6.47
CA TYR A 59 -7.23 -3.99 7.72
C TYR A 59 -8.24 -5.14 7.86
N ASN A 60 -8.63 -5.76 6.76
CA ASN A 60 -9.55 -6.89 6.68
C ASN A 60 -8.85 -8.21 6.32
N ALA A 61 -7.51 -8.25 6.30
CA ALA A 61 -6.79 -9.50 6.11
C ALA A 61 -7.14 -10.50 7.22
N SER A 62 -7.26 -11.77 6.89
CA SER A 62 -7.48 -12.80 7.90
C SER A 62 -6.26 -12.89 8.82
N SER A 63 -6.49 -13.08 10.12
CA SER A 63 -5.41 -13.31 11.07
C SER A 63 -4.93 -14.76 10.98
N GLY A 64 -3.63 -14.98 11.18
CA GLY A 64 -3.01 -16.30 11.14
C GLY A 64 -1.84 -16.38 10.19
N GLY A 65 -1.42 -17.60 9.87
CA GLY A 65 -0.30 -17.86 8.98
C GLY A 65 -0.72 -17.83 7.50
N HIS A 66 0.04 -17.09 6.69
CA HIS A 66 -0.12 -16.95 5.26
C HIS A 66 1.14 -17.43 4.56
N ALA A 67 0.99 -18.24 3.52
CA ALA A 67 2.12 -18.65 2.70
C ALA A 67 2.58 -17.49 1.80
N VAL A 68 3.89 -17.32 1.71
CA VAL A 68 4.55 -16.42 0.75
C VAL A 68 5.46 -17.28 -0.10
N ASN A 69 5.06 -17.52 -1.34
CA ASN A 69 5.81 -18.32 -2.30
C ASN A 69 6.57 -17.39 -3.24
N VAL A 70 7.87 -17.57 -3.33
CA VAL A 70 8.74 -16.75 -4.17
C VAL A 70 9.40 -17.65 -5.22
N ALA A 71 9.04 -17.46 -6.48
CA ALA A 71 9.65 -18.18 -7.59
C ALA A 71 10.92 -17.46 -8.04
N VAL A 72 12.09 -18.12 -7.87
CA VAL A 72 13.42 -17.59 -8.17
C VAL A 72 14.28 -18.67 -8.82
N ASN A 73 14.99 -18.35 -9.91
CA ASN A 73 15.93 -19.24 -10.59
C ASN A 73 15.36 -20.66 -10.90
N GLY A 74 14.03 -20.78 -11.12
CA GLY A 74 13.36 -22.06 -11.39
C GLY A 74 12.95 -22.85 -10.14
N GLU A 75 13.19 -22.34 -8.95
CA GLU A 75 12.79 -22.92 -7.67
C GLU A 75 11.74 -22.05 -7.00
N THR A 76 10.93 -22.64 -6.12
CA THR A 76 9.99 -21.89 -5.26
C THR A 76 10.44 -21.98 -3.82
N LEU A 77 10.73 -20.84 -3.22
CA LEU A 77 11.02 -20.71 -1.80
C LEU A 77 9.74 -20.26 -1.07
N THR A 78 9.37 -21.01 -0.02
CA THR A 78 8.15 -20.74 0.76
C THR A 78 8.51 -20.21 2.14
N HIS A 79 7.91 -19.08 2.51
CA HIS A 79 7.96 -18.49 3.84
C HIS A 79 6.56 -18.44 4.45
N THR A 80 6.48 -18.33 5.76
CA THR A 80 5.21 -18.09 6.46
C THR A 80 5.23 -16.68 7.05
N LEU A 81 4.21 -15.88 6.70
CA LEU A 81 3.96 -14.57 7.29
C LEU A 81 2.74 -14.67 8.21
N VAL A 82 2.89 -14.28 9.48
CA VAL A 82 1.79 -14.30 10.45
C VAL A 82 1.15 -12.93 10.55
N VAL A 83 -0.13 -12.83 10.17
CA VAL A 83 -0.93 -11.61 10.35
C VAL A 83 -1.57 -11.62 11.74
N LEU A 84 -1.31 -10.56 12.51
CA LEU A 84 -1.87 -10.35 13.83
C LEU A 84 -3.12 -9.46 13.73
N PRO A 85 -4.17 -9.74 14.52
CA PRO A 85 -5.34 -8.88 14.55
C PRO A 85 -4.99 -7.51 15.14
N LYS A 86 -5.65 -6.46 14.65
CA LYS A 86 -5.54 -5.10 15.15
C LYS A 86 -6.92 -4.49 15.35
N ASP A 87 -7.12 -3.87 16.50
CA ASP A 87 -8.27 -2.99 16.72
C ASP A 87 -7.95 -1.60 16.18
N PHE A 88 -8.68 -1.18 15.15
CA PHE A 88 -8.52 0.14 14.55
C PHE A 88 -9.41 1.20 15.20
N GLY A 89 -10.32 0.80 16.09
CA GLY A 89 -11.26 1.70 16.75
C GLY A 89 -12.29 2.34 15.82
N THR A 90 -12.97 3.34 16.37
CA THR A 90 -14.02 4.12 15.68
C THR A 90 -13.68 5.60 15.71
N VAL A 91 -14.23 6.37 14.77
CA VAL A 91 -14.13 7.82 14.73
C VAL A 91 -15.48 8.41 14.34
N GLU A 92 -15.95 9.42 15.09
CA GLU A 92 -17.13 10.18 14.73
C GLU A 92 -16.77 11.15 13.60
N VAL A 93 -17.60 11.18 12.56
CA VAL A 93 -17.41 12.05 11.39
C VAL A 93 -18.70 12.75 11.02
N ASP A 94 -18.59 13.97 10.56
CA ASP A 94 -19.73 14.69 10.00
C ASP A 94 -20.17 14.07 8.68
N PRO A 95 -21.46 14.11 8.34
CA PRO A 95 -21.95 13.69 7.04
C PRO A 95 -21.27 14.46 5.92
N GLU A 96 -20.60 13.76 5.01
CA GLU A 96 -20.05 14.38 3.81
C GLU A 96 -21.07 14.29 2.66
N PRO A 97 -21.20 15.33 1.82
CA PRO A 97 -22.00 15.25 0.60
C PRO A 97 -21.48 14.09 -0.29
N ALA A 98 -22.39 13.32 -0.83
CA ALA A 98 -22.00 12.29 -1.78
C ALA A 98 -21.49 12.95 -3.07
N ALA A 99 -20.36 12.48 -3.60
CA ALA A 99 -19.89 12.89 -4.90
C ALA A 99 -20.90 12.49 -5.99
N THR A 100 -21.07 13.35 -7.00
CA THR A 100 -21.97 13.05 -8.12
C THR A 100 -21.47 11.86 -8.93
N ASP A 101 -22.37 11.17 -9.64
CA ASP A 101 -21.98 10.07 -10.52
C ASP A 101 -21.02 10.51 -11.62
N ALA A 102 -21.16 11.73 -12.11
CA ALA A 102 -20.27 12.32 -13.12
C ALA A 102 -18.86 12.53 -12.55
N ALA A 103 -18.73 13.09 -11.34
CA ALA A 103 -17.44 13.27 -10.68
C ALA A 103 -16.77 11.94 -10.37
N ASN A 104 -17.53 10.96 -9.91
CA ASN A 104 -17.02 9.60 -9.68
C ASN A 104 -16.54 8.93 -10.97
N ALA A 105 -17.26 9.10 -12.09
CA ALA A 105 -16.88 8.58 -13.39
C ALA A 105 -15.61 9.26 -13.90
N GLU A 106 -15.51 10.58 -13.78
CA GLU A 106 -14.32 11.34 -14.16
C GLU A 106 -13.08 10.86 -13.38
N PHE A 107 -13.21 10.71 -12.06
CA PHE A 107 -12.12 10.21 -11.22
C PHE A 107 -11.69 8.79 -11.64
N ARG A 108 -12.64 7.86 -11.77
CA ARG A 108 -12.32 6.49 -12.20
C ARG A 108 -11.58 6.45 -13.53
N ASN A 109 -12.06 7.19 -14.51
CA ASN A 109 -11.47 7.21 -15.86
C ASN A 109 -10.06 7.83 -15.87
N ALA A 110 -9.80 8.82 -15.01
CA ALA A 110 -8.51 9.50 -14.97
C ALA A 110 -7.47 8.78 -14.11
N VAL A 111 -7.88 8.06 -13.07
CA VAL A 111 -6.98 7.62 -11.99
C VAL A 111 -6.83 6.11 -11.92
N TRP A 112 -7.88 5.33 -12.14
CA TRP A 112 -7.79 3.89 -11.85
C TRP A 112 -6.80 3.12 -12.70
N GLY A 113 -6.67 3.41 -13.99
CA GLY A 113 -5.64 2.81 -14.83
C GLY A 113 -4.19 3.09 -14.37
N LEU A 114 -3.98 4.15 -13.58
CA LEU A 114 -2.66 4.49 -13.04
C LEU A 114 -2.26 3.56 -11.87
N TYR A 115 -3.23 3.07 -11.10
CA TYR A 115 -2.96 2.12 -10.01
C TYR A 115 -2.60 0.72 -10.53
N GLU A 116 -3.07 0.37 -11.73
CA GLU A 116 -2.78 -0.92 -12.36
C GLU A 116 -1.47 -0.92 -13.14
N ALA A 117 -0.90 0.26 -13.39
CA ALA A 117 0.36 0.38 -14.12
C ALA A 117 1.51 -0.24 -13.30
N PRO A 118 2.24 -1.20 -13.88
CA PRO A 118 3.33 -1.86 -13.16
C PRO A 118 4.46 -0.87 -12.86
N ALA A 119 4.89 -0.82 -11.60
CA ALA A 119 6.11 -0.12 -11.23
C ALA A 119 7.33 -0.86 -11.81
N ARG A 120 8.24 -0.13 -12.48
CA ARG A 120 9.45 -0.71 -13.08
C ARG A 120 10.61 -0.76 -12.10
N GLU A 121 10.68 0.25 -11.23
CA GLU A 121 11.77 0.40 -10.28
C GLU A 121 11.28 1.08 -8.99
N LYS A 122 12.03 0.88 -7.91
CA LYS A 122 11.82 1.56 -6.64
C LYS A 122 12.50 2.93 -6.68
N LEU A 123 11.69 4.00 -6.69
CA LEU A 123 12.19 5.38 -6.81
C LEU A 123 12.51 6.05 -5.46
N TRP A 124 12.02 5.51 -4.35
CA TRP A 124 12.21 6.11 -3.03
C TRP A 124 13.26 5.37 -2.19
N SER A 125 13.88 6.12 -1.27
CA SER A 125 14.76 5.60 -0.22
C SER A 125 14.32 6.15 1.13
N GLY A 126 14.61 5.42 2.22
CA GLY A 126 14.18 5.79 3.56
C GLY A 126 12.67 5.63 3.78
N GLY A 127 12.15 6.35 4.78
CA GLY A 127 10.72 6.35 5.13
C GLY A 127 9.93 7.39 4.35
N PHE A 128 8.60 7.24 4.39
CA PHE A 128 7.68 8.26 3.88
C PHE A 128 7.55 9.41 4.90
N VAL A 129 7.41 10.63 4.40
CA VAL A 129 7.14 11.80 5.22
C VAL A 129 5.67 12.20 5.14
N ASN A 130 5.17 12.90 6.16
CA ASN A 130 3.81 13.45 6.12
C ASN A 130 3.68 14.43 4.93
N PRO A 131 2.72 14.23 4.00
CA PRO A 131 2.52 15.13 2.87
C PRO A 131 2.05 16.51 3.25
N ALA A 132 1.46 16.70 4.43
CA ALA A 132 0.99 17.97 4.96
C ALA A 132 1.55 18.17 6.38
N GLU A 133 2.65 18.90 6.50
CA GLU A 133 3.52 18.94 7.69
C GLU A 133 2.81 19.32 8.99
N ASN A 134 1.87 20.26 8.94
CA ASN A 134 1.13 20.75 10.11
C ASN A 134 -0.29 20.16 10.19
N SER A 135 -0.57 19.08 9.49
CA SER A 135 -1.90 18.48 9.47
C SER A 135 -2.19 17.68 10.74
N MET A 136 -3.47 17.61 11.09
CA MET A 136 -3.98 16.64 12.05
C MET A 136 -4.64 15.47 11.31
N THR A 137 -4.51 14.27 11.86
CA THR A 137 -5.26 13.12 11.36
C THR A 137 -6.71 13.23 11.81
N LEU A 138 -7.63 13.27 10.84
CA LEU A 138 -9.07 13.23 11.10
C LEU A 138 -9.59 11.80 11.19
N VAL A 139 -9.14 10.96 10.28
CA VAL A 139 -9.55 9.55 10.20
C VAL A 139 -8.33 8.73 9.84
N ASP A 140 -8.02 7.73 10.64
CA ASP A 140 -6.95 6.80 10.33
C ASP A 140 -7.42 5.64 9.43
N TYR A 141 -6.46 5.06 8.71
CA TYR A 141 -6.68 3.84 7.95
C TYR A 141 -7.25 2.73 8.84
N GLY A 142 -8.31 2.08 8.38
CA GLY A 142 -8.96 0.97 9.07
C GLY A 142 -9.99 1.35 10.14
N GLN A 143 -10.05 2.62 10.58
CA GLN A 143 -11.08 3.06 11.52
C GLN A 143 -12.50 2.93 10.96
N VAL A 144 -13.46 2.55 11.79
CA VAL A 144 -14.89 2.57 11.45
C VAL A 144 -15.39 3.99 11.61
N LYS A 145 -15.91 4.57 10.54
CA LYS A 145 -16.56 5.89 10.58
C LYS A 145 -17.95 5.74 11.20
N VAL A 146 -18.25 6.61 12.15
CA VAL A 146 -19.56 6.71 12.80
C VAL A 146 -20.16 8.05 12.43
N THR A 147 -21.41 8.09 11.98
CA THR A 147 -22.13 9.31 11.61
C THR A 147 -23.48 9.29 12.31
N ASN A 148 -23.78 10.31 13.13
CA ASN A 148 -25.01 10.38 13.93
C ASN A 148 -25.24 9.11 14.78
N GLY A 149 -24.17 8.55 15.36
CA GLY A 149 -24.22 7.34 16.18
C GLY A 149 -24.39 6.03 15.38
N GLN A 150 -24.42 6.07 14.04
CA GLN A 150 -24.53 4.89 13.19
C GLN A 150 -23.17 4.53 12.59
N GLN A 151 -22.79 3.26 12.73
CA GLN A 151 -21.57 2.74 12.14
C GLN A 151 -21.70 2.65 10.61
N GLY A 152 -20.72 3.23 9.92
CA GLY A 152 -20.58 3.18 8.47
C GLY A 152 -19.44 2.27 8.02
N SER A 153 -18.85 2.60 6.89
CA SER A 153 -17.71 1.85 6.32
C SER A 153 -16.41 2.12 7.07
N ARG A 154 -15.48 1.18 7.00
CA ARG A 154 -14.08 1.41 7.40
C ARG A 154 -13.38 2.33 6.42
N SER A 155 -12.47 3.16 6.94
CA SER A 155 -11.64 3.99 6.11
C SER A 155 -10.54 3.17 5.43
N ASN A 156 -10.42 3.29 4.12
CA ASN A 156 -9.33 2.69 3.33
C ASN A 156 -8.15 3.66 3.11
N SER A 157 -8.16 4.79 3.78
CA SER A 157 -7.13 5.83 3.69
C SER A 157 -7.01 6.60 5.01
N THR A 158 -5.91 7.31 5.20
CA THR A 158 -5.76 8.30 6.27
C THR A 158 -6.22 9.65 5.73
N LYS A 159 -7.18 10.30 6.40
CA LYS A 159 -7.63 11.66 6.10
C LYS A 159 -6.87 12.65 6.97
N LEU A 160 -6.27 13.63 6.33
CA LEU A 160 -5.55 14.71 6.99
C LEU A 160 -6.35 16.01 6.89
N TYR A 161 -6.45 16.72 8.01
CA TYR A 161 -6.98 18.07 8.02
C TYR A 161 -5.88 19.07 7.72
N THR A 162 -6.13 19.94 6.74
CA THR A 162 -5.28 21.07 6.38
C THR A 162 -6.14 22.31 6.24
N ILE A 163 -5.55 23.48 6.36
CA ILE A 163 -6.23 24.74 6.07
C ILE A 163 -5.93 25.20 4.63
N PRO A 164 -6.88 25.92 3.99
CA PRO A 164 -6.65 26.46 2.66
C PRO A 164 -5.37 27.31 2.60
N GLY A 165 -4.48 26.99 1.65
CA GLY A 165 -3.19 27.64 1.48
C GLY A 165 -2.00 26.88 2.09
N ASP A 166 -2.22 25.83 2.84
CA ASP A 166 -1.15 24.96 3.31
C ASP A 166 -0.44 24.28 2.15
N SER A 167 0.87 24.14 2.32
CA SER A 167 1.70 23.41 1.35
C SER A 167 1.50 21.90 1.49
N CYS A 168 1.38 21.22 0.35
CA CYS A 168 1.42 19.78 0.27
C CYS A 168 2.67 19.34 -0.50
N ARG A 169 3.37 18.31 0.00
CA ARG A 169 4.57 17.75 -0.63
C ARG A 169 4.41 16.28 -0.96
N ALA A 170 5.17 15.80 -1.92
CA ALA A 170 5.25 14.36 -2.17
C ALA A 170 5.81 13.64 -0.92
N PRO A 171 5.17 12.58 -0.44
CA PRO A 171 5.62 11.85 0.75
C PRO A 171 6.93 11.09 0.53
N ALA A 172 7.30 10.85 -0.74
CA ALA A 172 8.55 10.22 -1.15
C ALA A 172 8.90 10.61 -2.58
N ALA A 173 10.10 10.25 -3.02
CA ALA A 173 10.49 10.41 -4.42
C ALA A 173 9.60 9.56 -5.34
N GLY A 174 9.21 10.11 -6.46
CA GLY A 174 8.33 9.47 -7.44
C GLY A 174 8.27 10.26 -8.74
N VAL A 175 7.39 9.83 -9.65
CA VAL A 175 7.11 10.51 -10.92
C VAL A 175 5.67 11.00 -10.90
N VAL A 176 5.46 12.26 -11.27
CA VAL A 176 4.10 12.81 -11.44
C VAL A 176 3.49 12.22 -12.71
N VAL A 177 2.49 11.36 -12.55
CA VAL A 177 1.80 10.70 -13.69
C VAL A 177 0.48 11.36 -14.05
N LEU A 178 -0.06 12.19 -13.17
CA LEU A 178 -1.27 12.97 -13.41
C LEU A 178 -1.18 14.30 -12.66
N ALA A 179 -1.43 15.40 -13.35
CA ALA A 179 -1.58 16.74 -12.79
C ALA A 179 -2.72 17.46 -13.51
N ARG A 180 -3.94 17.33 -12.97
CA ARG A 180 -5.12 18.03 -13.49
C ARG A 180 -6.13 18.28 -12.39
N ASN A 181 -6.96 19.29 -12.60
CA ASN A 181 -8.12 19.53 -11.75
C ASN A 181 -9.22 18.54 -12.13
N LEU A 182 -9.65 17.72 -11.16
CA LEU A 182 -10.78 16.81 -11.30
C LEU A 182 -11.97 17.40 -10.54
N ALA A 183 -13.16 17.20 -11.06
CA ALA A 183 -14.40 17.62 -10.39
C ALA A 183 -14.65 16.76 -9.14
N LEU A 184 -13.88 16.99 -8.09
CA LEU A 184 -14.09 16.40 -6.77
C LEU A 184 -15.10 17.29 -6.03
N THR A 185 -16.31 16.88 -5.98
CA THR A 185 -17.33 17.52 -5.11
C THR A 185 -17.84 16.52 -4.11
#